data_02b0e2297f92a8770047afa2de6261ad
#
_entry.id   02b0e2297f92a8770047afa2de6261ad
#
_cell.length_a   1.000
_cell.length_b   1.000
_cell.length_c   1.000
_cell.angle_alpha   90.00
_cell.angle_beta   90.00
_cell.angle_gamma   90.00
#
_symmetry.space_group_name_H-M   'P 1'
#
loop_
_entity.id
_entity.type
_entity.pdbx_description
1 polymer ?
#
loop_
_entity_poly.entity_id
_entity_poly.type
_entity_poly.pdbx_seq_one_letter_code
_entity_poly.pdbx_strand_id
1 'polypeptide(L)' 'MINNLLTTKEAAPILGVSVAFLERDRWAGARVPFIKIGSRAVRYRHSDLLAYIESCVKRSTSQS' A
#
# COMPACT_ATOMS: atom_id res chain seq x y z
N MET A 1 -19.76 -4.65 -6.64
CA MET A 1 -19.24 -4.46 -6.45
C MET A 1 -18.35 -3.91 -6.28
N ILE A 2 -18.07 -3.55 -6.02
CA ILE A 2 -17.33 -2.96 -5.85
C ILE A 2 -16.20 -3.03 -5.54
N ASN A 3 -15.44 -2.93 -5.84
CA ASN A 3 -14.35 -3.09 -5.55
C ASN A 3 -13.69 -2.04 -5.25
N ASN A 4 -13.25 -1.71 -4.51
CA ASN A 4 -12.61 -0.61 -4.04
C ASN A 4 -11.16 -0.63 -4.37
N LEU A 5 -10.87 -0.59 -5.62
CA LEU A 5 -9.50 -0.48 -6.09
C LEU A 5 -9.11 0.98 -6.03
N LEU A 6 -7.98 1.23 -5.41
CA LEU A 6 -7.52 2.59 -5.18
C LEU A 6 -6.33 2.90 -6.07
N THR A 7 -6.25 4.13 -6.53
CA THR A 7 -5.06 4.56 -7.25
C THR A 7 -3.94 4.77 -6.24
N THR A 8 -2.72 4.91 -6.74
CA THR A 8 -1.60 5.21 -5.87
C THR A 8 -1.86 6.48 -5.07
N LYS A 9 -2.46 7.45 -5.74
CA LYS A 9 -2.74 8.72 -5.10
C LYS A 9 -3.75 8.59 -3.97
N GLU A 10 -4.69 7.68 -4.14
CA GLU A 10 -5.70 7.45 -3.11
C GLU A 10 -5.16 6.57 -1.98
N ALA A 11 -4.26 5.67 -2.31
CA ALA A 11 -3.71 4.77 -1.32
C ALA A 11 -2.72 5.45 -0.39
N ALA A 12 -1.97 6.41 -0.91
CA ALA A 12 -0.94 7.07 -0.13
C ALA A 12 -1.46 7.67 1.17
N PRO A 13 -2.54 8.46 1.16
CA PRO A 13 -3.01 9.03 2.42
C PRO A 13 -3.53 7.99 3.40
N ILE A 14 -4.03 6.87 2.89
CA ILE A 14 -4.49 5.82 3.79
C ILE A 14 -3.32 5.26 4.58
N LEU A 15 -2.18 5.13 3.93
CA LEU A 15 -0.98 4.64 4.59
C LEU A 15 -0.21 5.75 5.28
N GLY A 16 -0.57 6.99 5.04
CA GLY A 16 0.15 8.10 5.63
C GLY A 16 1.50 8.33 5.01
N VAL A 17 1.64 8.01 3.74
CA VAL A 17 2.92 8.17 3.04
C VAL A 17 2.70 8.96 1.78
N SER A 18 3.78 9.31 1.11
CA SER A 18 3.68 10.06 -0.14
C SER A 18 3.48 9.12 -1.31
N VAL A 19 2.98 9.68 -2.41
CA VAL A 19 2.89 8.92 -3.65
C VAL A 19 4.27 8.44 -4.08
N ALA A 20 5.27 9.30 -3.90
CA ALA A 20 6.63 8.91 -4.25
C ALA A 20 7.11 7.71 -3.45
N PHE A 21 6.69 7.61 -2.19
CA PHE A 21 7.02 6.46 -1.39
C PHE A 21 6.49 5.18 -2.02
N LEU A 22 5.23 5.21 -2.44
CA LEU A 22 4.63 4.02 -3.03
C LEU A 22 5.26 3.67 -4.37
N GLU A 23 5.58 4.68 -5.16
CA GLU A 23 6.22 4.43 -6.45
C GLU A 23 7.58 3.81 -6.26
N ARG A 24 8.32 4.33 -5.30
CA ARG A 24 9.63 3.79 -5.01
C ARG A 24 9.54 2.38 -4.47
N ASP A 25 8.53 2.13 -3.66
CA ASP A 25 8.33 0.80 -3.09
C ASP A 25 8.10 -0.23 -4.18
N ARG A 26 7.35 0.12 -5.21
CA ARG A 26 7.11 -0.82 -6.31
C ARG A 26 8.40 -1.19 -7.02
N TRP A 27 9.31 -0.24 -7.13
CA TRP A 27 10.59 -0.52 -7.76
C TRP A 27 11.51 -1.31 -6.84
N ALA A 28 11.37 -1.11 -5.56
CA ALA A 28 12.29 -1.68 -4.61
C ALA A 28 11.86 -3.04 -4.05
N GLY A 29 10.80 -3.61 -4.58
CA GLY A 29 10.39 -4.92 -4.11
C GLY A 29 8.95 -5.03 -3.72
N ALA A 30 8.22 -3.95 -3.82
CA ALA A 30 6.78 -3.95 -3.62
C ALA A 30 6.35 -4.60 -2.31
N ARG A 31 6.75 -4.01 -1.20
CA ARG A 31 6.30 -4.51 0.09
C ARG A 31 4.82 -4.29 0.27
N VAL A 32 4.30 -3.20 -0.29
CA VAL A 32 2.88 -2.94 -0.25
C VAL A 32 2.26 -3.65 -1.45
N PRO A 33 1.36 -4.60 -1.24
CA PRO A 33 0.79 -5.34 -2.35
C PRO A 33 0.03 -4.42 -3.30
N PHE A 34 0.16 -4.66 -4.57
CA PHE A 34 -0.56 -3.89 -5.56
C PHE A 34 -1.03 -4.78 -6.68
N ILE A 35 -1.98 -4.27 -7.47
CA ILE A 35 -2.55 -5.00 -8.58
C ILE A 35 -2.20 -4.24 -9.84
N LYS A 36 -1.71 -4.96 -10.82
CA LYS A 36 -1.44 -4.35 -12.10
C LYS A 36 -2.53 -4.76 -13.08
N ILE A 37 -3.25 -3.77 -13.55
CA ILE A 37 -4.36 -4.01 -14.46
C ILE A 37 -3.89 -3.58 -15.85
N GLY A 38 -3.84 -4.55 -16.74
CA GLY A 38 -3.30 -4.27 -18.06
C GLY A 38 -1.81 -3.99 -17.95
N SER A 39 -1.31 -3.12 -18.80
CA SER A 39 0.12 -2.85 -18.82
C SER A 39 0.51 -1.58 -18.07
N ARG A 40 -0.47 -0.77 -17.68
CA ARG A 40 -0.14 0.51 -17.09
C ARG A 40 -0.82 0.85 -15.80
N ALA A 41 -2.01 0.37 -15.59
CA ALA A 41 -2.79 0.80 -14.45
C ALA A 41 -2.34 0.04 -13.20
N VAL A 42 -2.02 0.78 -12.16
CA VAL A 42 -1.66 0.20 -10.88
C VAL A 42 -2.75 0.57 -9.91
N ARG A 43 -3.22 -0.41 -9.16
CA ARG A 43 -4.25 -0.18 -8.17
C ARG A 43 -3.90 -0.91 -6.89
N TYR A 44 -4.47 -0.45 -5.81
CA TYR A 44 -4.29 -1.07 -4.50
C TYR A 44 -5.64 -1.49 -3.96
N ARG A 45 -5.69 -2.60 -3.28
CA ARG A 45 -6.91 -3.01 -2.61
C ARG A 45 -6.86 -2.51 -1.19
N HIS A 46 -7.99 -1.98 -0.75
CA HIS A 46 -8.05 -1.44 0.61
C HIS A 46 -7.68 -2.49 1.64
N SER A 47 -8.18 -3.71 1.46
CA SER A 47 -7.88 -4.79 2.39
C SER A 47 -6.38 -5.11 2.45
N ASP A 48 -5.69 -5.00 1.32
CA ASP A 48 -4.26 -5.23 1.29
C ASP A 48 -3.51 -4.13 2.03
N LEU A 49 -4.00 -2.90 1.92
CA LEU A 49 -3.38 -1.80 2.64
C LEU A 49 -3.53 -1.98 4.14
N LEU A 50 -4.70 -2.40 4.56
CA LEU A 50 -4.92 -2.64 5.98
C LEU A 50 -4.03 -3.77 6.50
N ALA A 51 -3.88 -4.82 5.70
CA ALA A 51 -3.02 -5.92 6.09
C ALA A 51 -1.57 -5.47 6.20
N TYR A 52 -1.14 -4.63 5.26
CA TYR A 52 0.21 -4.11 5.32
C TYR A 52 0.41 -3.26 6.57
N ILE A 53 -0.56 -2.42 6.89
CA ILE A 53 -0.48 -1.58 8.07
C ILE A 53 -0.33 -2.46 9.31
N GLU A 54 -1.12 -3.53 9.38
CA GLU A 54 -1.04 -4.43 10.50
C GLU A 54 0.33 -5.06 10.62
N SER A 55 0.92 -5.40 9.49
CA SER A 55 2.23 -6.01 9.51
C SER A 55 3.31 -5.04 9.97
N CYS A 56 3.03 -3.76 9.90
CA CYS A 56 3.99 -2.74 10.32
C CYS A 56 3.86 -2.40 11.79
N VAL A 57 2.83 -2.87 12.45
CA VAL A 57 2.61 -2.55 13.85
C VAL A 57 3.72 -3.16 14.68
N LYS A 58 4.35 -2.33 15.48
CA LYS A 58 5.39 -2.80 16.38
C LYS A 58 4.78 -3.11 17.72
N ARG A 59 4.96 -4.33 18.12
CA ARG A 59 4.39 -4.70 19.38
C ARG A 59 5.37 -4.84 20.47
N SER A 60 6.54 -4.48 20.22
CA SER A 60 7.55 -4.61 21.25
C SER A 60 7.27 -3.66 22.36
N THR A 61 7.22 -4.17 23.54
CA THR A 61 7.01 -3.30 24.64
C THR A 61 8.27 -2.64 25.04
N SER A 62 9.33 -3.16 24.59
CA SER A 62 10.50 -2.51 24.97
C SER A 62 10.89 -1.51 24.03
N GLN A 63 10.33 -1.26 23.20
CA GLN A 63 10.76 -0.47 22.41
C GLN A 63 10.45 0.46 22.21
N SER A 64 10.28 0.65 22.30
CA SER A 64 10.11 1.51 22.08
C SER A 64 10.31 2.02 21.48
#